data_0c31e32c15738720c38655f67a3d5eeb
#
_entry.id   0c31e32c15738720c38655f67a3d5eeb
#
_cell.length_a   1.000
_cell.length_b   1.000
_cell.length_c   1.000
_cell.angle_alpha   90.00
_cell.angle_beta   90.00
_cell.angle_gamma   90.00
#
_symmetry.space_group_name_H-M   'P 1'
#
loop_
_entity.id
_entity.type
_entity.pdbx_description
1 polymer ?
#
loop_
_entity_poly.entity_id
_entity_poly.type
_entity_poly.pdbx_seq_one_letter_code
_entity_poly.pdbx_strand_id
1 'polypeptide(L)'
;MKNFLVGLTFLTSTLTTTTFARNMHLVEFSANTPQERSLIGNIIHLDGMNGDTVFSMVNDFDLEQIKAYVPFLLSNVTTIQTNDNPGQEEEYPEGDEKFYTYDEMEAKFRELESNYPQYVKMISFGESFEGRELWGLHITDQTSLNSKPGILLTGSHHAREHLSTDVPIRIAERIVQNSDDPSIRELIMGRDIYFFPMVNPDGAMWDIRGRNYKIWRKNMRSAGPGAAYGVDLNRNYSHGWGGPGSSDRAASDIYRGPSPFSEPETQAIKSFVETNSNIKVLLSFHSFSELILYPWGNTDAPLSNERDRRAFEVMAEEMSQWNDYRPMQASELYVASGDTCDWAYADHGIFCFTFELSPKYQWGPGGFYPGAKAIDPAVNDNYDPVIYLIELSDNPYKVIE
;
A
#
# COMPACT_ATOMS: atom_id res chain seq x y z
N MET A 1 14.56 -67.90 -24.06
CA MET A 1 13.94 -66.59 -24.08
C MET A 1 13.45 -66.26 -22.68
N LYS A 2 14.18 -65.42 -21.96
CA LYS A 2 13.81 -64.96 -20.60
C LYS A 2 13.33 -63.53 -20.71
N ASN A 3 12.05 -63.32 -20.39
CA ASN A 3 11.45 -61.99 -20.32
C ASN A 3 11.90 -61.31 -19.03
N PHE A 4 12.57 -60.17 -19.17
CA PHE A 4 12.81 -59.23 -18.06
C PHE A 4 11.66 -58.23 -18.01
N LEU A 5 10.83 -58.29 -16.96
CA LEU A 5 9.91 -57.24 -16.59
C LEU A 5 10.66 -56.18 -15.80
N VAL A 6 10.78 -54.99 -16.36
CA VAL A 6 11.28 -53.81 -15.63
C VAL A 6 10.07 -53.16 -14.95
N GLY A 7 10.01 -53.30 -13.63
CA GLY A 7 9.02 -52.62 -12.82
C GLY A 7 9.40 -51.14 -12.66
N LEU A 8 8.59 -50.27 -13.21
CA LEU A 8 8.67 -48.79 -13.00
C LEU A 8 8.01 -48.46 -11.65
N THR A 9 8.83 -48.21 -10.65
CA THR A 9 8.35 -47.74 -9.35
C THR A 9 8.16 -46.22 -9.47
N PHE A 10 6.92 -45.78 -9.48
CA PHE A 10 6.58 -44.36 -9.31
C PHE A 10 6.86 -43.99 -7.86
N LEU A 11 7.91 -43.21 -7.62
CA LEU A 11 8.06 -42.47 -6.37
C LEU A 11 7.03 -41.31 -6.39
N THR A 12 5.93 -41.47 -5.69
CA THR A 12 5.08 -40.36 -5.31
C THR A 12 5.81 -39.55 -4.25
N SER A 13 6.43 -38.43 -4.65
CA SER A 13 6.91 -37.44 -3.71
C SER A 13 5.66 -36.78 -3.09
N THR A 14 5.34 -37.15 -1.87
CA THR A 14 4.43 -36.34 -1.04
C THR A 14 5.14 -35.03 -0.76
N LEU A 15 4.73 -33.96 -1.47
CA LEU A 15 5.02 -32.61 -1.06
C LEU A 15 4.38 -32.42 0.32
N THR A 16 5.20 -32.50 1.36
CA THR A 16 4.82 -32.00 2.68
C THR A 16 4.71 -30.48 2.54
N THR A 17 3.51 -29.99 2.40
CA THR A 17 3.20 -28.56 2.61
C THR A 17 3.54 -28.27 4.06
N THR A 18 4.68 -27.63 4.30
CA THR A 18 4.96 -27.01 5.59
C THR A 18 3.95 -25.89 5.77
N THR A 19 2.97 -26.15 6.60
CA THR A 19 2.04 -25.12 7.11
C THR A 19 2.88 -24.13 7.92
N PHE A 20 3.00 -22.91 7.45
CA PHE A 20 3.59 -21.81 8.20
C PHE A 20 2.52 -21.23 9.12
N ALA A 21 2.18 -21.95 10.21
CA ALA A 21 1.45 -21.33 11.30
C ALA A 21 2.32 -20.20 11.85
N ARG A 22 1.92 -18.97 11.61
CA ARG A 22 2.58 -17.76 12.09
C ARG A 22 1.76 -17.21 13.25
N ASN A 23 2.34 -17.16 14.44
CA ASN A 23 1.73 -16.38 15.50
C ASN A 23 1.85 -14.89 15.17
N MET A 24 0.76 -14.18 15.32
CA MET A 24 0.74 -12.72 15.30
C MET A 24 0.42 -12.22 16.71
N HIS A 25 1.03 -11.12 17.07
CA HIS A 25 0.86 -10.54 18.38
C HIS A 25 0.40 -9.08 18.23
N LEU A 26 -0.71 -8.75 18.85
CA LEU A 26 -1.05 -7.37 19.10
C LEU A 26 -0.20 -6.89 20.29
N VAL A 27 0.67 -5.93 20.02
CA VAL A 27 1.51 -5.28 21.03
C VAL A 27 1.05 -3.84 21.24
N GLU A 28 1.08 -3.41 22.48
CA GLU A 28 0.69 -2.08 22.89
C GLU A 28 1.83 -1.41 23.61
N PHE A 29 1.99 -0.13 23.38
CA PHE A 29 3.06 0.68 23.96
C PHE A 29 2.50 1.96 24.57
N SER A 30 3.11 2.42 25.64
CA SER A 30 2.93 3.79 26.13
C SER A 30 4.02 4.66 25.51
N ALA A 31 3.67 5.49 24.53
CA ALA A 31 4.62 6.31 23.76
C ALA A 31 4.03 7.72 23.50
N ASN A 32 4.30 8.61 24.46
CA ASN A 32 3.71 9.95 24.52
C ASN A 32 4.37 10.96 23.57
N THR A 33 5.58 10.66 23.12
CA THR A 33 6.38 11.57 22.31
C THR A 33 6.72 10.96 20.94
N PRO A 34 6.93 11.78 19.90
CA PRO A 34 7.41 11.31 18.60
C PRO A 34 8.73 10.52 18.72
N GLN A 35 9.61 10.91 19.65
CA GLN A 35 10.89 10.25 19.90
C GLN A 35 10.69 8.83 20.43
N GLU A 36 9.77 8.62 21.39
CA GLU A 36 9.41 7.28 21.88
C GLU A 36 8.79 6.42 20.77
N ARG A 37 7.92 6.99 19.95
CA ARG A 37 7.36 6.30 18.80
C ARG A 37 8.43 5.92 17.77
N SER A 38 9.40 6.80 17.52
CA SER A 38 10.53 6.52 16.63
C SER A 38 11.45 5.42 17.17
N LEU A 39 11.62 5.30 18.50
CA LEU A 39 12.35 4.16 19.08
C LEU A 39 11.66 2.83 18.77
N ILE A 40 10.34 2.78 18.86
CA ILE A 40 9.55 1.60 18.48
C ILE A 40 9.61 1.41 16.96
N GLY A 41 9.41 2.48 16.20
CA GLY A 41 9.42 2.51 14.73
C GLY A 41 10.71 2.01 14.10
N ASN A 42 11.85 2.12 14.80
CA ASN A 42 13.14 1.53 14.38
C ASN A 42 13.15 -0.01 14.42
N ILE A 43 12.17 -0.62 15.07
CA ILE A 43 12.10 -2.08 15.26
C ILE A 43 10.93 -2.66 14.46
N ILE A 44 9.78 -1.97 14.47
CA ILE A 44 8.52 -2.42 13.88
C ILE A 44 7.78 -1.27 13.22
N HIS A 45 6.82 -1.60 12.36
CA HIS A 45 5.80 -0.65 11.91
C HIS A 45 4.82 -0.34 13.05
N LEU A 46 4.36 0.90 13.15
CA LEU A 46 3.26 1.27 14.05
C LEU A 46 1.96 1.31 13.25
N ASP A 47 0.99 0.48 13.63
CA ASP A 47 -0.28 0.36 12.91
C ASP A 47 -1.28 1.45 13.30
N GLY A 48 -1.13 2.03 14.48
CA GLY A 48 -2.02 3.11 14.91
C GLY A 48 -1.77 3.59 16.33
N MET A 49 -2.51 4.64 16.70
CA MET A 49 -2.43 5.23 18.02
C MET A 49 -3.80 5.69 18.53
N ASN A 50 -3.99 5.62 19.85
CA ASN A 50 -5.14 6.18 20.56
C ASN A 50 -4.67 6.91 21.80
N GLY A 51 -4.70 8.24 21.78
CA GLY A 51 -4.06 9.05 22.81
C GLY A 51 -2.55 8.75 22.87
N ASP A 52 -2.07 8.36 24.04
CA ASP A 52 -0.67 8.04 24.31
C ASP A 52 -0.34 6.54 24.10
N THR A 53 -1.31 5.74 23.71
CA THR A 53 -1.12 4.32 23.43
C THR A 53 -0.94 4.12 21.94
N VAL A 54 0.20 3.56 21.54
CA VAL A 54 0.44 3.07 20.17
C VAL A 54 0.38 1.55 20.16
N PHE A 55 0.01 0.98 19.01
CA PHE A 55 -0.10 -0.47 18.88
C PHE A 55 0.35 -0.94 17.50
N SER A 56 0.68 -2.22 17.43
CA SER A 56 1.07 -2.88 16.19
C SER A 56 0.77 -4.38 16.23
N MET A 57 0.50 -4.92 15.05
CA MET A 57 0.45 -6.36 14.80
C MET A 57 1.83 -6.83 14.34
N VAL A 58 2.47 -7.65 15.14
CA VAL A 58 3.85 -8.10 14.91
C VAL A 58 3.95 -9.63 14.90
N ASN A 59 4.95 -10.15 14.21
CA ASN A 59 5.30 -11.57 14.23
C ASN A 59 6.17 -11.95 15.44
N ASP A 60 6.46 -13.24 15.61
CA ASP A 60 7.30 -13.74 16.71
C ASP A 60 8.69 -13.11 16.72
N PHE A 61 9.32 -12.90 15.56
CA PHE A 61 10.66 -12.29 15.47
C PHE A 61 10.63 -10.85 15.97
N ASP A 62 9.70 -10.04 15.48
CA ASP A 62 9.59 -8.64 15.86
C ASP A 62 9.21 -8.47 17.34
N LEU A 63 8.37 -9.37 17.89
CA LEU A 63 8.07 -9.40 19.33
C LEU A 63 9.33 -9.62 20.18
N GLU A 64 10.21 -10.53 19.78
CA GLU A 64 11.47 -10.74 20.49
C GLU A 64 12.41 -9.53 20.39
N GLN A 65 12.43 -8.83 19.25
CA GLN A 65 13.19 -7.57 19.12
C GLN A 65 12.62 -6.48 20.06
N ILE A 66 11.29 -6.33 20.14
CA ILE A 66 10.64 -5.39 21.07
C ILE A 66 11.05 -5.69 22.51
N LYS A 67 10.95 -6.94 22.94
CA LYS A 67 11.34 -7.36 24.31
C LYS A 67 12.83 -7.11 24.59
N ALA A 68 13.68 -7.21 23.59
CA ALA A 68 15.11 -7.00 23.74
C ALA A 68 15.50 -5.52 23.81
N TYR A 69 14.88 -4.65 23.03
CA TYR A 69 15.35 -3.28 22.84
C TYR A 69 14.47 -2.19 23.48
N VAL A 70 13.16 -2.39 23.54
CA VAL A 70 12.20 -1.40 24.07
C VAL A 70 11.20 -1.99 25.08
N PRO A 71 11.60 -2.91 25.97
CA PRO A 71 10.66 -3.54 26.89
C PRO A 71 10.02 -2.54 27.86
N PHE A 72 10.66 -1.40 28.10
CA PHE A 72 10.20 -0.35 29.00
C PHE A 72 9.02 0.47 28.43
N LEU A 73 8.78 0.41 27.10
CA LEU A 73 7.62 1.03 26.45
C LEU A 73 6.46 0.04 26.28
N LEU A 74 6.75 -1.27 26.29
CA LEU A 74 5.75 -2.32 26.07
C LEU A 74 4.77 -2.41 27.24
N SER A 75 3.49 -2.16 26.99
CA SER A 75 2.44 -2.17 28.02
C SER A 75 1.60 -3.44 28.01
N ASN A 76 1.38 -4.05 26.83
CA ASN A 76 0.60 -5.26 26.70
C ASN A 76 1.01 -6.11 25.49
N VAL A 77 0.73 -7.43 25.56
CA VAL A 77 0.92 -8.38 24.44
C VAL A 77 -0.27 -9.35 24.42
N THR A 78 -0.97 -9.40 23.30
CA THR A 78 -2.04 -10.38 23.08
C THR A 78 -1.69 -11.23 21.85
N THR A 79 -1.57 -12.54 22.03
CA THR A 79 -1.29 -13.46 20.91
C THR A 79 -2.57 -13.79 20.16
N ILE A 80 -2.53 -13.65 18.85
CA ILE A 80 -3.60 -13.99 17.92
C ILE A 80 -3.10 -15.17 17.09
N GLN A 81 -3.83 -16.27 17.15
CA GLN A 81 -3.53 -17.40 16.25
C GLN A 81 -4.17 -17.14 14.90
N THR A 82 -3.35 -17.04 13.87
CA THR A 82 -3.85 -17.05 12.50
C THR A 82 -4.29 -18.46 12.13
N ASN A 83 -5.45 -18.58 11.53
CA ASN A 83 -5.95 -19.90 11.12
C ASN A 83 -5.37 -20.24 9.74
N ASP A 84 -4.33 -21.07 9.73
CA ASP A 84 -3.71 -21.55 8.48
C ASP A 84 -4.58 -22.64 7.85
N ASN A 85 -5.74 -22.27 7.32
CA ASN A 85 -6.46 -23.15 6.43
C ASN A 85 -5.59 -23.40 5.18
N PRO A 86 -5.22 -24.65 4.86
CA PRO A 86 -4.38 -24.98 3.70
C PRO A 86 -5.14 -24.85 2.36
N GLY A 87 -6.34 -24.25 2.34
CA GLY A 87 -7.08 -23.94 1.12
C GLY A 87 -6.22 -23.16 0.13
N GLN A 88 -6.42 -23.38 -1.16
CA GLN A 88 -5.71 -22.67 -2.22
C GLN A 88 -6.54 -21.54 -2.85
N GLU A 89 -7.78 -21.39 -2.43
CA GLU A 89 -8.72 -20.39 -2.96
C GLU A 89 -8.25 -18.98 -2.53
N GLU A 90 -8.04 -18.12 -3.50
CA GLU A 90 -7.68 -16.71 -3.29
C GLU A 90 -8.98 -15.88 -3.27
N GLU A 91 -9.80 -16.14 -2.25
CA GLU A 91 -11.10 -15.51 -2.03
C GLU A 91 -11.19 -14.93 -0.62
N TYR A 92 -11.93 -13.85 -0.48
CA TYR A 92 -12.17 -13.21 0.81
C TYR A 92 -12.99 -14.10 1.76
N PRO A 93 -12.82 -13.94 3.08
CA PRO A 93 -13.70 -14.57 4.07
C PRO A 93 -15.17 -14.20 3.86
N GLU A 94 -16.07 -15.05 4.38
CA GLU A 94 -17.52 -14.82 4.34
C GLU A 94 -17.89 -13.45 4.94
N GLY A 95 -18.64 -12.67 4.17
CA GLY A 95 -19.06 -11.30 4.52
C GLY A 95 -18.18 -10.20 3.93
N ASP A 96 -17.02 -10.55 3.40
CA ASP A 96 -16.07 -9.61 2.79
C ASP A 96 -15.91 -9.79 1.27
N GLU A 97 -16.81 -10.55 0.61
CA GLU A 97 -16.77 -10.87 -0.81
C GLU A 97 -16.97 -9.64 -1.73
N LYS A 98 -17.20 -8.47 -1.16
CA LYS A 98 -17.26 -7.22 -1.92
C LYS A 98 -15.90 -6.60 -2.21
N PHE A 99 -14.85 -6.99 -1.48
CA PHE A 99 -13.49 -6.60 -1.81
C PHE A 99 -13.03 -7.26 -3.10
N TYR A 100 -12.28 -6.55 -3.92
CA TYR A 100 -11.75 -7.08 -5.17
C TYR A 100 -10.57 -8.01 -4.95
N THR A 101 -10.71 -9.27 -5.36
CA THR A 101 -9.56 -10.14 -5.64
C THR A 101 -8.78 -9.62 -6.86
N TYR A 102 -7.59 -10.17 -7.10
CA TYR A 102 -6.80 -9.80 -8.29
C TYR A 102 -7.58 -10.04 -9.61
N ASP A 103 -8.22 -11.20 -9.74
CA ASP A 103 -8.98 -11.56 -10.95
C ASP A 103 -10.22 -10.67 -11.13
N GLU A 104 -10.89 -10.32 -10.04
CA GLU A 104 -12.06 -9.42 -10.08
C GLU A 104 -11.64 -7.97 -10.39
N MET A 105 -10.49 -7.50 -9.88
CA MET A 105 -9.92 -6.21 -10.27
C MET A 105 -9.61 -6.19 -11.77
N GLU A 106 -8.95 -7.23 -12.30
CA GLU A 106 -8.65 -7.33 -13.73
C GLU A 106 -9.94 -7.34 -14.56
N ALA A 107 -10.93 -8.10 -14.15
CA ALA A 107 -12.24 -8.13 -14.83
C ALA A 107 -12.93 -6.77 -14.81
N LYS A 108 -12.89 -6.05 -13.67
CA LYS A 108 -13.41 -4.69 -13.54
C LYS A 108 -12.71 -3.71 -14.48
N PHE A 109 -11.39 -3.80 -14.60
CA PHE A 109 -10.63 -2.92 -15.51
C PHE A 109 -10.98 -3.14 -16.97
N ARG A 110 -11.14 -4.40 -17.40
CA ARG A 110 -11.62 -4.77 -18.74
C ARG A 110 -13.04 -4.26 -18.99
N GLU A 111 -13.91 -4.34 -18.00
CA GLU A 111 -15.27 -3.80 -18.05
C GLU A 111 -15.26 -2.29 -18.26
N LEU A 112 -14.46 -1.54 -17.45
CA LEU A 112 -14.36 -0.09 -17.57
C LEU A 112 -13.78 0.34 -18.91
N GLU A 113 -12.72 -0.31 -19.40
CA GLU A 113 -12.15 -0.04 -20.73
C GLU A 113 -13.19 -0.30 -21.84
N SER A 114 -13.96 -1.38 -21.75
CA SER A 114 -14.99 -1.71 -22.73
C SER A 114 -16.17 -0.72 -22.73
N ASN A 115 -16.56 -0.22 -21.55
CA ASN A 115 -17.71 0.67 -21.41
C ASN A 115 -17.35 2.14 -21.71
N TYR A 116 -16.08 2.54 -21.48
CA TYR A 116 -15.62 3.92 -21.65
C TYR A 116 -14.33 4.00 -22.50
N PRO A 117 -14.29 3.38 -23.71
CA PRO A 117 -13.05 3.25 -24.50
C PRO A 117 -12.45 4.59 -24.92
N GLN A 118 -13.24 5.67 -24.93
CA GLN A 118 -12.78 7.02 -25.22
C GLN A 118 -11.99 7.66 -24.07
N TYR A 119 -12.14 7.13 -22.86
CA TYR A 119 -11.53 7.70 -21.64
C TYR A 119 -10.62 6.71 -20.91
N VAL A 120 -10.88 5.43 -20.98
CA VAL A 120 -10.21 4.41 -20.17
C VAL A 120 -9.34 3.52 -21.02
N LYS A 121 -8.11 3.31 -20.56
CA LYS A 121 -7.19 2.30 -21.08
C LYS A 121 -6.65 1.47 -19.92
N MET A 122 -6.83 0.15 -20.00
CA MET A 122 -6.14 -0.78 -19.14
C MET A 122 -4.69 -0.92 -19.58
N ILE A 123 -3.75 -0.79 -18.66
CA ILE A 123 -2.32 -0.84 -18.93
C ILE A 123 -1.62 -1.79 -17.96
N SER A 124 -0.55 -2.45 -18.43
CA SER A 124 0.41 -3.13 -17.56
C SER A 124 1.56 -2.18 -17.28
N PHE A 125 1.99 -2.08 -16.02
CA PHE A 125 3.18 -1.32 -15.63
C PHE A 125 4.35 -2.21 -15.19
N GLY A 126 4.19 -3.55 -15.21
CA GLY A 126 5.22 -4.53 -14.91
C GLY A 126 4.66 -5.87 -14.48
N GLU A 127 5.51 -6.67 -13.85
CA GLU A 127 5.15 -7.97 -13.27
C GLU A 127 5.56 -8.01 -11.79
N SER A 128 4.79 -8.72 -10.98
CA SER A 128 5.10 -9.01 -9.57
C SER A 128 6.19 -10.06 -9.43
N PHE A 129 6.63 -10.33 -8.20
CA PHE A 129 7.65 -11.35 -7.92
C PHE A 129 7.22 -12.77 -8.36
N GLU A 130 5.94 -13.12 -8.22
CA GLU A 130 5.38 -14.41 -8.69
C GLU A 130 4.94 -14.39 -10.15
N GLY A 131 5.12 -13.26 -10.87
CA GLY A 131 4.82 -13.14 -12.30
C GLY A 131 3.37 -12.77 -12.63
N ARG A 132 2.62 -12.19 -11.67
CA ARG A 132 1.33 -11.57 -11.98
C ARG A 132 1.56 -10.23 -12.66
N GLU A 133 0.79 -9.94 -13.72
CA GLU A 133 0.80 -8.61 -14.33
C GLU A 133 0.38 -7.54 -13.33
N LEU A 134 1.11 -6.44 -13.28
CA LEU A 134 0.74 -5.28 -12.48
C LEU A 134 -0.18 -4.39 -13.32
N TRP A 135 -1.49 -4.59 -13.10
CA TRP A 135 -2.52 -3.89 -13.86
C TRP A 135 -2.83 -2.50 -13.31
N GLY A 136 -3.03 -1.56 -14.21
CA GLY A 136 -3.50 -0.22 -13.92
C GLY A 136 -4.51 0.29 -14.92
N LEU A 137 -5.14 1.41 -14.57
CA LEU A 137 -5.99 2.20 -15.46
C LEU A 137 -5.32 3.53 -15.78
N HIS A 138 -5.32 3.90 -17.06
CA HIS A 138 -5.04 5.24 -17.54
C HIS A 138 -6.36 5.89 -17.96
N ILE A 139 -6.79 6.88 -17.20
CA ILE A 139 -8.01 7.66 -17.48
C ILE A 139 -7.59 9.02 -18.04
N THR A 140 -7.96 9.28 -19.28
CA THR A 140 -7.66 10.51 -20.02
C THR A 140 -8.53 10.55 -21.27
N ASP A 141 -8.44 11.64 -22.07
CA ASP A 141 -8.93 11.62 -23.45
C ASP A 141 -7.99 10.76 -24.31
N GLN A 142 -8.42 9.53 -24.61
CA GLN A 142 -7.66 8.56 -25.41
C GLN A 142 -7.51 8.98 -26.89
N THR A 143 -8.22 10.01 -27.33
CA THR A 143 -8.11 10.55 -28.71
C THR A 143 -6.97 11.57 -28.86
N SER A 144 -6.46 12.08 -27.75
CA SER A 144 -5.35 13.04 -27.72
C SER A 144 -4.01 12.33 -27.56
N LEU A 145 -3.06 12.69 -28.42
CA LEU A 145 -1.67 12.20 -28.34
C LEU A 145 -0.77 13.13 -27.52
N ASN A 146 -1.31 14.24 -27.01
CA ASN A 146 -0.53 15.19 -26.21
C ASN A 146 -0.39 14.69 -24.78
N SER A 147 0.83 14.73 -24.24
CA SER A 147 1.05 14.54 -22.81
C SER A 147 0.38 15.67 -22.02
N LYS A 148 -0.34 15.29 -20.97
CA LYS A 148 -1.06 16.18 -20.08
C LYS A 148 -0.43 16.12 -18.68
N PRO A 149 -0.64 17.12 -17.81
CA PRO A 149 -0.26 16.97 -16.41
C PRO A 149 -0.83 15.70 -15.82
N GLY A 150 0.00 14.96 -15.07
CA GLY A 150 -0.34 13.62 -14.59
C GLY A 150 -0.40 13.49 -13.09
N ILE A 151 -1.24 12.57 -12.64
CA ILE A 151 -1.31 12.09 -11.27
C ILE A 151 -1.26 10.56 -11.26
N LEU A 152 -0.52 10.01 -10.29
CA LEU A 152 -0.44 8.58 -10.03
C LEU A 152 -1.08 8.26 -8.68
N LEU A 153 -2.04 7.33 -8.67
CA LEU A 153 -2.72 6.85 -7.47
C LEU A 153 -2.35 5.38 -7.30
N THR A 154 -1.68 5.04 -6.20
CA THR A 154 -1.24 3.68 -5.89
C THR A 154 -1.96 3.14 -4.66
N GLY A 155 -2.10 1.82 -4.56
CA GLY A 155 -2.63 1.16 -3.37
C GLY A 155 -1.98 -0.20 -3.16
N SER A 156 -2.27 -0.80 -2.00
CA SER A 156 -1.81 -2.15 -1.66
C SER A 156 -0.30 -2.37 -1.79
N HIS A 157 0.52 -1.43 -1.31
CA HIS A 157 1.93 -1.73 -1.04
C HIS A 157 2.05 -2.82 0.03
N HIS A 158 1.14 -2.77 1.01
CA HIS A 158 1.05 -3.77 2.07
C HIS A 158 -0.15 -4.69 1.84
N ALA A 159 0.11 -5.97 1.87
CA ALA A 159 -0.82 -7.03 1.48
C ALA A 159 -2.14 -7.04 2.29
N ARG A 160 -2.06 -6.77 3.61
CA ARG A 160 -3.20 -6.78 4.55
C ARG A 160 -4.11 -5.55 4.48
N GLU A 161 -3.77 -4.57 3.65
CA GLU A 161 -4.46 -3.28 3.57
C GLU A 161 -5.46 -3.26 2.40
N HIS A 162 -6.42 -4.19 2.40
CA HIS A 162 -7.32 -4.42 1.26
C HIS A 162 -8.18 -3.22 0.89
N LEU A 163 -8.55 -2.38 1.87
CA LEU A 163 -9.31 -1.16 1.60
C LEU A 163 -8.54 -0.21 0.68
N SER A 164 -7.20 -0.21 0.76
CA SER A 164 -6.31 0.58 -0.10
C SER A 164 -6.31 0.13 -1.57
N THR A 165 -6.79 -1.07 -1.86
CA THR A 165 -7.07 -1.55 -3.22
C THR A 165 -8.44 -1.09 -3.70
N ASP A 166 -9.47 -1.28 -2.89
CA ASP A 166 -10.86 -1.06 -3.28
C ASP A 166 -11.21 0.41 -3.48
N VAL A 167 -10.72 1.28 -2.59
CA VAL A 167 -11.03 2.71 -2.64
C VAL A 167 -10.61 3.34 -3.97
N PRO A 168 -9.34 3.22 -4.43
CA PRO A 168 -8.94 3.80 -5.72
C PRO A 168 -9.65 3.16 -6.92
N ILE A 169 -9.97 1.86 -6.93
CA ILE A 169 -10.74 1.23 -8.01
C ILE A 169 -12.13 1.86 -8.14
N ARG A 170 -12.83 2.02 -7.02
CA ARG A 170 -14.20 2.56 -7.00
C ARG A 170 -14.22 4.06 -7.26
N ILE A 171 -13.19 4.79 -6.88
CA ILE A 171 -13.03 6.20 -7.26
C ILE A 171 -12.80 6.32 -8.77
N ALA A 172 -11.95 5.48 -9.37
CA ALA A 172 -11.73 5.44 -10.81
C ALA A 172 -13.04 5.15 -11.56
N GLU A 173 -13.80 4.14 -11.13
CA GLU A 173 -15.13 3.81 -11.66
C GLU A 173 -16.08 5.01 -11.56
N ARG A 174 -16.17 5.66 -10.39
CA ARG A 174 -17.05 6.83 -10.16
C ARG A 174 -16.66 8.01 -11.05
N ILE A 175 -15.39 8.27 -11.28
CA ILE A 175 -14.90 9.33 -12.18
C ILE A 175 -15.44 9.09 -13.61
N VAL A 176 -15.28 7.89 -14.16
CA VAL A 176 -15.70 7.62 -15.54
C VAL A 176 -17.21 7.52 -15.69
N GLN A 177 -17.92 7.03 -14.67
CA GLN A 177 -19.39 7.03 -14.64
C GLN A 177 -19.98 8.46 -14.63
N ASN A 178 -19.27 9.41 -14.03
CA ASN A 178 -19.66 10.82 -13.99
C ASN A 178 -19.05 11.65 -15.15
N SER A 179 -18.53 11.01 -16.19
CA SER A 179 -17.92 11.70 -17.34
C SER A 179 -18.88 12.61 -18.13
N ASP A 180 -20.18 12.53 -17.87
CA ASP A 180 -21.17 13.48 -18.40
C ASP A 180 -21.25 14.80 -17.61
N ASP A 181 -20.77 14.84 -16.37
CA ASP A 181 -20.59 16.09 -15.62
C ASP A 181 -19.49 16.93 -16.28
N PRO A 182 -19.75 18.22 -16.59
CA PRO A 182 -18.78 19.07 -17.26
C PRO A 182 -17.45 19.22 -16.51
N SER A 183 -17.47 19.29 -15.18
CA SER A 183 -16.26 19.43 -14.36
C SER A 183 -15.40 18.17 -14.39
N ILE A 184 -16.01 17.00 -14.24
CA ILE A 184 -15.31 15.71 -14.33
C ILE A 184 -14.76 15.47 -15.74
N ARG A 185 -15.56 15.81 -16.76
CA ARG A 185 -15.11 15.72 -18.16
C ARG A 185 -13.91 16.61 -18.42
N GLU A 186 -13.89 17.85 -17.91
CA GLU A 186 -12.75 18.77 -18.05
C GLU A 186 -11.47 18.15 -17.44
N LEU A 187 -11.57 17.50 -16.28
CA LEU A 187 -10.45 16.79 -15.67
C LEU A 187 -9.95 15.63 -16.55
N ILE A 188 -10.85 14.76 -17.01
CA ILE A 188 -10.51 13.64 -17.91
C ILE A 188 -9.86 14.16 -19.19
N MET A 189 -10.39 15.22 -19.79
CA MET A 189 -9.85 15.81 -21.02
C MET A 189 -8.48 16.50 -20.82
N GLY A 190 -8.24 17.02 -19.61
CA GLY A 190 -7.07 17.85 -19.29
C GLY A 190 -5.94 17.15 -18.51
N ARG A 191 -6.11 15.90 -18.10
CA ARG A 191 -5.16 15.18 -17.23
C ARG A 191 -4.85 13.77 -17.75
N ASP A 192 -3.69 13.26 -17.35
CA ASP A 192 -3.34 11.84 -17.38
C ASP A 192 -3.49 11.30 -15.95
N ILE A 193 -4.55 10.53 -15.70
CA ILE A 193 -4.89 10.00 -14.37
C ILE A 193 -4.58 8.51 -14.36
N TYR A 194 -3.60 8.09 -13.56
CA TYR A 194 -3.16 6.71 -13.47
C TYR A 194 -3.58 6.10 -12.13
N PHE A 195 -4.27 4.96 -12.17
CA PHE A 195 -4.63 4.17 -11.00
C PHE A 195 -3.90 2.84 -11.00
N PHE A 196 -3.04 2.60 -10.01
CA PHE A 196 -2.33 1.34 -9.75
C PHE A 196 -2.72 0.80 -8.37
N PRO A 197 -3.94 0.28 -8.24
CA PRO A 197 -4.55 0.04 -6.92
C PRO A 197 -4.03 -1.22 -6.23
N MET A 198 -3.30 -2.12 -6.90
CA MET A 198 -2.76 -3.35 -6.33
C MET A 198 -1.30 -3.52 -6.75
N VAL A 199 -0.40 -2.80 -6.04
CA VAL A 199 1.06 -2.86 -6.30
C VAL A 199 1.64 -4.20 -5.84
N ASN A 200 1.06 -4.84 -4.84
CA ASN A 200 1.50 -6.10 -4.25
C ASN A 200 0.45 -7.21 -4.41
N PRO A 201 0.14 -7.65 -5.63
CA PRO A 201 -0.91 -8.66 -5.85
C PRO A 201 -0.58 -10.01 -5.22
N ASP A 202 0.68 -10.42 -5.22
CA ASP A 202 1.10 -11.70 -4.65
C ASP A 202 0.85 -11.74 -3.14
N GLY A 203 1.25 -10.69 -2.43
CA GLY A 203 1.04 -10.57 -1.01
C GLY A 203 -0.45 -10.45 -0.66
N ALA A 204 -1.22 -9.63 -1.40
CA ALA A 204 -2.65 -9.44 -1.16
C ALA A 204 -3.43 -10.76 -1.33
N MET A 205 -3.14 -11.51 -2.39
CA MET A 205 -3.78 -12.81 -2.61
C MET A 205 -3.30 -13.87 -1.61
N TRP A 206 -2.04 -13.79 -1.18
CA TRP A 206 -1.56 -14.64 -0.09
C TRP A 206 -2.29 -14.37 1.22
N ASP A 207 -2.54 -13.09 1.55
CA ASP A 207 -3.18 -12.70 2.81
C ASP A 207 -4.58 -13.32 2.99
N ILE A 208 -5.33 -13.45 1.89
CA ILE A 208 -6.70 -14.00 1.89
C ILE A 208 -6.79 -15.49 1.54
N ARG A 209 -5.67 -16.12 1.14
CA ARG A 209 -5.67 -17.51 0.68
C ARG A 209 -6.28 -18.47 1.71
N GLY A 210 -7.21 -19.31 1.25
CA GLY A 210 -7.97 -20.25 2.08
C GLY A 210 -9.11 -19.58 2.85
N ARG A 211 -9.59 -18.43 2.38
CA ARG A 211 -10.68 -17.64 2.96
C ARG A 211 -10.42 -17.20 4.40
N ASN A 212 -9.15 -16.88 4.70
CA ASN A 212 -8.72 -16.44 6.02
C ASN A 212 -7.68 -15.34 5.90
N TYR A 213 -7.80 -14.30 6.70
CA TYR A 213 -6.80 -13.26 6.81
C TYR A 213 -5.56 -13.74 7.58
N LYS A 214 -4.36 -13.51 7.00
CA LYS A 214 -3.09 -13.92 7.60
C LYS A 214 -2.31 -12.78 8.24
N ILE A 215 -2.84 -11.57 8.16
CA ILE A 215 -2.18 -10.34 8.65
C ILE A 215 -0.79 -10.18 7.98
N TRP A 216 -0.74 -10.51 6.67
CA TRP A 216 0.50 -10.44 5.89
C TRP A 216 0.73 -9.02 5.37
N ARG A 217 1.98 -8.52 5.51
CA ARG A 217 2.34 -7.16 5.12
C ARG A 217 3.13 -7.10 3.82
N LYS A 218 4.15 -7.95 3.68
CA LYS A 218 5.21 -7.89 2.68
C LYS A 218 4.78 -8.47 1.32
N ASN A 219 5.63 -8.34 0.29
CA ASN A 219 5.46 -9.11 -0.95
C ASN A 219 5.81 -10.59 -0.74
N MET A 220 5.81 -11.36 -1.82
CA MET A 220 6.08 -12.82 -1.75
C MET A 220 7.49 -13.21 -2.20
N ARG A 221 8.48 -12.29 -2.06
CA ARG A 221 9.87 -12.62 -2.37
C ARG A 221 10.34 -13.83 -1.58
N SER A 222 10.76 -14.86 -2.28
CA SER A 222 11.28 -16.09 -1.67
C SER A 222 12.79 -16.00 -1.47
N ALA A 223 13.27 -16.43 -0.31
CA ALA A 223 14.69 -16.62 -0.05
C ALA A 223 15.20 -18.02 -0.49
N GLY A 224 14.33 -18.82 -1.10
CA GLY A 224 14.61 -20.18 -1.56
C GLY A 224 13.45 -21.14 -1.30
N PRO A 225 13.56 -22.41 -1.70
CA PRO A 225 12.50 -23.38 -1.56
C PRO A 225 11.97 -23.49 -0.11
N GLY A 226 10.70 -23.18 0.09
CA GLY A 226 10.01 -23.30 1.37
C GLY A 226 10.19 -22.13 2.35
N ALA A 227 10.80 -21.02 1.93
CA ALA A 227 11.01 -19.84 2.76
C ALA A 227 10.64 -18.57 2.01
N ALA A 228 9.39 -18.17 2.07
CA ALA A 228 8.98 -16.82 1.67
C ALA A 228 9.20 -15.87 2.86
N TYR A 229 10.13 -14.94 2.73
CA TYR A 229 10.34 -13.92 3.76
C TYR A 229 9.63 -12.61 3.43
N GLY A 230 9.47 -12.32 2.15
CA GLY A 230 8.92 -11.06 1.64
C GLY A 230 9.83 -9.87 1.92
N VAL A 231 9.51 -8.77 1.24
CA VAL A 231 10.11 -7.45 1.45
C VAL A 231 8.98 -6.47 1.70
N ASP A 232 9.15 -5.54 2.63
CA ASP A 232 8.26 -4.40 2.79
C ASP A 232 8.49 -3.44 1.62
N LEU A 233 7.55 -3.39 0.69
CA LEU A 233 7.67 -2.59 -0.52
C LEU A 233 7.78 -1.10 -0.20
N ASN A 234 7.14 -0.64 0.89
CA ASN A 234 7.21 0.75 1.34
C ASN A 234 8.41 1.03 2.27
N ARG A 235 9.47 0.21 2.15
CA ARG A 235 10.83 0.40 2.69
C ARG A 235 11.89 0.15 1.61
N ASN A 236 11.47 -0.13 0.37
CA ASN A 236 12.35 -0.57 -0.72
C ASN A 236 12.69 0.53 -1.74
N TYR A 237 12.18 1.76 -1.57
CA TYR A 237 12.51 2.92 -2.40
C TYR A 237 13.88 3.52 -2.02
N SER A 238 14.51 4.30 -2.94
CA SER A 238 15.92 4.73 -2.80
C SER A 238 16.14 5.79 -1.75
N HIS A 239 15.22 6.75 -1.57
CA HIS A 239 15.46 7.88 -0.68
C HIS A 239 15.54 7.44 0.78
N GLY A 240 16.66 7.74 1.42
CA GLY A 240 16.91 7.33 2.81
C GLY A 240 17.01 5.81 3.04
N TRP A 241 17.05 4.98 1.98
CA TRP A 241 17.08 3.53 2.11
C TRP A 241 18.14 3.03 3.08
N GLY A 242 17.75 2.13 3.96
CA GLY A 242 18.65 1.60 4.99
C GLY A 242 18.73 2.45 6.25
N GLY A 243 18.02 3.58 6.29
CA GLY A 243 17.91 4.45 7.45
C GLY A 243 16.95 3.93 8.54
N PRO A 244 16.67 4.77 9.54
CA PRO A 244 15.75 4.45 10.63
C PRO A 244 14.37 4.01 10.14
N GLY A 245 13.64 3.21 10.93
CA GLY A 245 12.31 2.71 10.59
C GLY A 245 12.30 1.66 9.48
N SER A 246 13.45 1.03 9.19
CA SER A 246 13.58 -0.11 8.29
C SER A 246 14.52 -1.17 8.88
N SER A 247 14.38 -2.43 8.47
CA SER A 247 15.19 -3.55 8.97
C SER A 247 16.02 -4.20 7.86
N ASP A 248 17.23 -4.67 8.20
CA ASP A 248 18.06 -5.55 7.36
C ASP A 248 17.79 -7.04 7.61
N ARG A 249 16.86 -7.36 8.51
CA ARG A 249 16.50 -8.73 8.87
C ARG A 249 15.29 -9.20 8.07
N ALA A 250 15.49 -10.24 7.22
CA ALA A 250 14.42 -10.77 6.38
C ALA A 250 13.20 -11.28 7.17
N ALA A 251 13.38 -11.66 8.44
CA ALA A 251 12.29 -12.10 9.32
C ALA A 251 11.41 -10.94 9.84
N SER A 252 11.89 -9.68 9.78
CA SER A 252 11.13 -8.51 10.21
C SER A 252 10.06 -8.14 9.19
N ASP A 253 8.93 -7.60 9.68
CA ASP A 253 7.86 -7.09 8.83
C ASP A 253 8.22 -5.78 8.12
N ILE A 254 9.25 -5.05 8.59
CA ILE A 254 9.80 -3.86 7.93
C ILE A 254 11.13 -4.14 7.19
N TYR A 255 11.33 -5.36 6.70
CA TYR A 255 12.52 -5.73 5.93
C TYR A 255 12.57 -4.98 4.60
N ARG A 256 13.61 -4.17 4.42
CA ARG A 256 13.79 -3.26 3.28
C ARG A 256 14.31 -3.89 1.99
N GLY A 257 14.54 -5.22 1.98
CA GLY A 257 15.21 -5.89 0.87
C GLY A 257 16.73 -5.74 0.87
N PRO A 258 17.44 -6.42 -0.05
CA PRO A 258 18.90 -6.42 -0.13
C PRO A 258 19.49 -5.12 -0.73
N SER A 259 18.71 -4.36 -1.47
CA SER A 259 19.09 -3.07 -2.07
C SER A 259 17.84 -2.24 -2.34
N PRO A 260 17.97 -0.91 -2.54
CA PRO A 260 16.83 -0.14 -3.02
C PRO A 260 16.35 -0.67 -4.36
N PHE A 261 15.04 -0.68 -4.56
CA PHE A 261 14.39 -1.23 -5.75
C PHE A 261 14.81 -2.67 -6.06
N SER A 262 15.01 -3.50 -5.03
CA SER A 262 15.29 -4.92 -5.23
C SER A 262 14.06 -5.70 -5.71
N GLU A 263 12.87 -5.16 -5.50
CA GLU A 263 11.61 -5.83 -5.80
C GLU A 263 11.06 -5.40 -7.15
N PRO A 264 10.55 -6.35 -7.95
CA PRO A 264 10.01 -6.03 -9.28
C PRO A 264 8.84 -5.04 -9.21
N GLU A 265 8.02 -5.09 -8.17
CA GLU A 265 6.90 -4.18 -7.93
C GLU A 265 7.37 -2.73 -7.77
N THR A 266 8.41 -2.50 -6.96
CA THR A 266 8.97 -1.14 -6.77
C THR A 266 9.76 -0.67 -8.00
N GLN A 267 10.42 -1.59 -8.72
CA GLN A 267 11.06 -1.28 -10.01
C GLN A 267 10.02 -0.86 -11.05
N ALA A 268 8.85 -1.50 -11.05
CA ALA A 268 7.76 -1.18 -11.96
C ALA A 268 7.25 0.26 -11.72
N ILE A 269 6.97 0.63 -10.47
CA ILE A 269 6.60 2.01 -10.11
C ILE A 269 7.69 3.01 -10.51
N LYS A 270 8.96 2.70 -10.18
CA LYS A 270 10.10 3.54 -10.55
C LYS A 270 10.16 3.76 -12.05
N SER A 271 10.14 2.70 -12.84
CA SER A 271 10.24 2.76 -14.29
C SER A 271 9.08 3.54 -14.89
N PHE A 272 7.88 3.39 -14.34
CA PHE A 272 6.70 4.12 -14.78
C PHE A 272 6.84 5.62 -14.52
N VAL A 273 7.24 6.02 -13.31
CA VAL A 273 7.45 7.43 -12.94
C VAL A 273 8.56 8.07 -13.77
N GLU A 274 9.69 7.37 -13.96
CA GLU A 274 10.82 7.87 -14.77
C GLU A 274 10.45 8.04 -16.25
N THR A 275 9.53 7.21 -16.77
CA THR A 275 9.06 7.29 -18.15
C THR A 275 8.01 8.39 -18.34
N ASN A 276 7.21 8.66 -17.29
CA ASN A 276 6.08 9.60 -17.32
C ASN A 276 6.40 10.87 -16.52
N SER A 277 7.35 11.68 -17.01
CA SER A 277 7.82 12.92 -16.34
C SER A 277 6.75 14.02 -16.18
N ASN A 278 5.57 13.82 -16.79
CA ASN A 278 4.39 14.67 -16.65
C ASN A 278 3.67 14.46 -15.31
N ILE A 279 3.95 13.39 -14.56
CA ILE A 279 3.39 13.14 -13.23
C ILE A 279 3.93 14.21 -12.27
N LYS A 280 3.02 14.95 -11.60
CA LYS A 280 3.34 16.02 -10.65
C LYS A 280 2.80 15.74 -9.26
N VAL A 281 1.82 14.87 -9.15
CA VAL A 281 1.21 14.46 -7.88
C VAL A 281 1.19 12.94 -7.81
N LEU A 282 1.42 12.40 -6.62
CA LEU A 282 1.25 10.99 -6.30
C LEU A 282 0.43 10.85 -5.01
N LEU A 283 -0.53 9.93 -5.00
CA LEU A 283 -1.25 9.54 -3.80
C LEU A 283 -1.09 8.06 -3.58
N SER A 284 -0.52 7.69 -2.42
CA SER A 284 -0.38 6.30 -1.98
C SER A 284 -1.47 5.99 -0.95
N PHE A 285 -2.39 5.09 -1.30
CA PHE A 285 -3.40 4.61 -0.38
C PHE A 285 -2.86 3.48 0.47
N HIS A 286 -3.03 3.64 1.77
CA HIS A 286 -2.73 2.69 2.83
C HIS A 286 -3.93 2.54 3.76
N SER A 287 -3.88 1.65 4.71
CA SER A 287 -4.77 1.60 5.87
C SER A 287 -3.96 1.11 7.08
N PHE A 288 -4.27 1.63 8.27
CA PHE A 288 -5.40 2.47 8.66
C PHE A 288 -4.94 3.59 9.62
N SER A 289 -5.75 4.59 9.92
CA SER A 289 -5.64 5.54 11.05
C SER A 289 -6.28 6.90 10.76
N GLU A 290 -6.87 7.09 9.57
CA GLU A 290 -7.44 8.37 9.11
C GLU A 290 -6.43 9.53 9.16
N LEU A 291 -5.31 9.34 8.42
CA LEU A 291 -4.23 10.32 8.33
C LEU A 291 -3.98 10.76 6.90
N ILE A 292 -3.54 12.01 6.73
CA ILE A 292 -2.96 12.55 5.50
C ILE A 292 -1.49 12.85 5.79
N LEU A 293 -0.61 11.99 5.30
CA LEU A 293 0.82 12.11 5.53
C LEU A 293 1.51 12.73 4.32
N TYR A 294 2.50 13.59 4.58
CA TYR A 294 3.36 14.19 3.55
C TYR A 294 4.84 14.16 3.99
N PRO A 295 5.80 14.27 3.07
CA PRO A 295 7.22 14.23 3.37
C PRO A 295 7.68 15.29 4.39
N TRP A 296 8.67 14.98 5.22
CA TRP A 296 9.49 13.78 5.20
C TRP A 296 8.99 12.71 6.17
N GLY A 297 9.14 11.43 5.76
CA GLY A 297 8.99 10.29 6.65
C GLY A 297 10.34 9.89 7.30
N ASN A 298 11.45 10.02 6.56
CA ASN A 298 12.77 9.54 7.00
C ASN A 298 13.49 10.46 8.00
N THR A 299 12.98 11.64 8.29
CA THR A 299 13.59 12.62 9.19
C THR A 299 12.54 13.54 9.83
N ASP A 300 12.80 13.94 11.09
CA ASP A 300 11.99 14.93 11.81
C ASP A 300 12.19 16.37 11.30
N ALA A 301 13.17 16.59 10.43
CA ALA A 301 13.40 17.91 9.87
C ALA A 301 12.27 18.31 8.91
N PRO A 302 11.78 19.55 8.97
CA PRO A 302 10.80 20.02 7.99
C PRO A 302 11.44 20.11 6.60
N LEU A 303 10.61 20.13 5.56
CA LEU A 303 11.05 20.40 4.19
C LEU A 303 11.82 21.73 4.14
N SER A 304 13.04 21.70 3.57
CA SER A 304 13.91 22.87 3.50
C SER A 304 13.42 23.93 2.51
N ASN A 305 12.71 23.51 1.46
CA ASN A 305 12.03 24.42 0.55
C ASN A 305 10.72 24.90 1.20
N GLU A 306 10.69 26.14 1.64
CA GLU A 306 9.54 26.73 2.34
C GLU A 306 8.29 26.81 1.45
N ARG A 307 8.47 27.04 0.14
CA ARG A 307 7.35 27.10 -0.80
C ARG A 307 6.68 25.73 -0.93
N ASP A 308 7.48 24.67 -1.08
CA ASP A 308 6.98 23.30 -1.17
C ASP A 308 6.31 22.89 0.15
N ARG A 309 6.97 23.14 1.28
CA ARG A 309 6.41 22.87 2.60
C ARG A 309 5.05 23.51 2.77
N ARG A 310 4.93 24.80 2.42
CA ARG A 310 3.66 25.52 2.52
C ARG A 310 2.59 24.93 1.60
N ALA A 311 2.95 24.51 0.38
CA ALA A 311 2.00 23.87 -0.53
C ALA A 311 1.52 22.52 0.02
N PHE A 312 2.42 21.66 0.54
CA PHE A 312 2.04 20.40 1.19
C PHE A 312 1.09 20.62 2.37
N GLU A 313 1.42 21.56 3.28
CA GLU A 313 0.59 21.88 4.44
C GLU A 313 -0.82 22.32 4.02
N VAL A 314 -0.94 23.25 3.06
CA VAL A 314 -2.23 23.75 2.60
C VAL A 314 -3.02 22.65 1.87
N MET A 315 -2.38 21.88 0.98
CA MET A 315 -3.07 20.78 0.29
C MET A 315 -3.61 19.75 1.28
N ALA A 316 -2.82 19.37 2.27
CA ALA A 316 -3.23 18.39 3.29
C ALA A 316 -4.37 18.92 4.17
N GLU A 317 -4.32 20.21 4.57
CA GLU A 317 -5.37 20.85 5.35
C GLU A 317 -6.68 20.97 4.56
N GLU A 318 -6.62 21.31 3.27
CA GLU A 318 -7.82 21.36 2.42
C GLU A 318 -8.45 19.97 2.24
N MET A 319 -7.65 18.95 1.99
CA MET A 319 -8.16 17.57 1.88
C MET A 319 -8.85 17.11 3.16
N SER A 320 -8.34 17.51 4.32
CA SER A 320 -8.91 17.16 5.62
C SER A 320 -10.32 17.71 5.85
N GLN A 321 -10.72 18.77 5.12
CA GLN A 321 -12.07 19.34 5.21
C GLN A 321 -13.15 18.41 4.64
N TRP A 322 -12.77 17.49 3.73
CA TRP A 322 -13.71 16.55 3.13
C TRP A 322 -13.74 15.19 3.85
N ASN A 323 -12.58 14.67 4.30
CA ASN A 323 -12.50 13.33 4.86
C ASN A 323 -12.31 13.30 6.39
N ASP A 324 -12.15 14.44 7.04
CA ASP A 324 -11.86 14.56 8.49
C ASP A 324 -10.57 13.79 8.92
N TYR A 325 -9.69 13.51 7.96
CA TYR A 325 -8.41 12.87 8.25
C TYR A 325 -7.42 13.90 8.78
N ARG A 326 -6.57 13.47 9.71
CA ARG A 326 -5.60 14.36 10.32
C ARG A 326 -4.37 14.56 9.42
N PRO A 327 -4.07 15.80 8.98
CA PRO A 327 -2.87 16.10 8.22
C PRO A 327 -1.65 16.19 9.15
N MET A 328 -0.50 15.64 8.72
CA MET A 328 0.76 15.75 9.45
C MET A 328 1.97 15.36 8.58
N GLN A 329 3.16 15.84 8.94
CA GLN A 329 4.38 15.29 8.37
C GLN A 329 4.53 13.82 8.78
N ALA A 330 4.91 12.94 7.87
CA ALA A 330 4.92 11.49 8.13
C ALA A 330 5.80 11.08 9.32
N SER A 331 6.94 11.76 9.52
CA SER A 331 7.82 11.52 10.66
C SER A 331 7.23 11.90 12.03
N GLU A 332 6.15 12.69 12.08
CA GLU A 332 5.45 12.98 13.33
C GLU A 332 4.72 11.73 13.88
N LEU A 333 4.35 10.80 13.00
CA LEU A 333 3.85 9.50 13.44
C LEU A 333 5.03 8.68 14.01
N TYR A 334 6.01 8.39 13.19
CA TYR A 334 7.34 7.86 13.54
C TYR A 334 8.26 7.98 12.31
N VAL A 335 9.59 7.97 12.55
CA VAL A 335 10.56 8.01 11.44
C VAL A 335 10.58 6.68 10.70
N ALA A 336 10.41 6.73 9.37
CA ALA A 336 10.45 5.58 8.46
C ALA A 336 11.20 5.94 7.17
N SER A 337 12.09 5.07 6.72
CA SER A 337 12.98 5.33 5.58
C SER A 337 12.72 4.40 4.41
N GLY A 338 12.92 4.88 3.20
CA GLY A 338 12.76 4.10 1.97
C GLY A 338 11.31 3.96 1.52
N ASP A 339 10.45 4.90 1.88
CA ASP A 339 9.05 4.96 1.47
C ASP A 339 8.86 5.63 0.10
N THR A 340 7.69 5.41 -0.46
CA THR A 340 7.30 5.89 -1.79
C THR A 340 7.28 7.40 -1.88
N CYS A 341 6.73 8.09 -0.86
CA CYS A 341 6.51 9.54 -0.93
C CYS A 341 7.78 10.35 -0.77
N ASP A 342 8.67 9.95 0.14
CA ASP A 342 9.98 10.58 0.25
C ASP A 342 10.78 10.45 -1.04
N TRP A 343 10.77 9.26 -1.67
CA TRP A 343 11.42 9.03 -2.94
C TRP A 343 10.81 9.86 -4.09
N ALA A 344 9.49 9.86 -4.22
CA ALA A 344 8.81 10.58 -5.30
C ALA A 344 9.07 12.07 -5.23
N TYR A 345 9.09 12.64 -4.03
CA TYR A 345 9.39 14.06 -3.85
C TYR A 345 10.90 14.36 -4.00
N ALA A 346 11.78 13.60 -3.34
CA ALA A 346 13.21 13.88 -3.34
C ALA A 346 13.86 13.73 -4.72
N ASP A 347 13.53 12.64 -5.42
CA ASP A 347 14.21 12.27 -6.68
C ASP A 347 13.51 12.89 -7.90
N HIS A 348 12.20 13.20 -7.82
CA HIS A 348 11.38 13.64 -8.97
C HIS A 348 10.63 14.95 -8.77
N GLY A 349 10.60 15.51 -7.55
CA GLY A 349 9.84 16.74 -7.25
C GLY A 349 8.32 16.53 -7.34
N ILE A 350 7.86 15.29 -7.20
CA ILE A 350 6.44 14.94 -7.23
C ILE A 350 5.84 15.20 -5.85
N PHE A 351 4.75 15.95 -5.80
CA PHE A 351 3.99 16.18 -4.58
C PHE A 351 3.27 14.90 -4.18
N CYS A 352 3.83 14.19 -3.19
CA CYS A 352 3.32 12.89 -2.77
C CYS A 352 2.65 12.95 -1.41
N PHE A 353 1.47 12.31 -1.30
CA PHE A 353 0.74 12.11 -0.06
C PHE A 353 0.49 10.62 0.19
N THR A 354 0.46 10.25 1.46
CA THR A 354 -0.04 8.94 1.88
C THR A 354 -1.34 9.14 2.64
N PHE A 355 -2.40 8.46 2.20
CA PHE A 355 -3.64 8.35 2.97
C PHE A 355 -3.64 7.05 3.74
N GLU A 356 -3.68 7.16 5.06
CA GLU A 356 -4.05 6.06 5.93
C GLU A 356 -5.58 6.08 6.07
N LEU A 357 -6.25 5.19 5.35
CA LEU A 357 -7.71 5.15 5.27
C LEU A 357 -8.36 4.82 6.63
N SER A 358 -9.69 4.90 6.68
CA SER A 358 -10.48 4.44 7.83
C SER A 358 -10.28 2.95 8.13
N PRO A 359 -10.49 2.50 9.38
CA PRO A 359 -11.02 3.29 10.50
C PRO A 359 -9.93 4.12 11.20
N LYS A 360 -10.33 5.19 11.85
CA LYS A 360 -9.42 6.03 12.66
C LYS A 360 -8.70 5.23 13.73
N TYR A 361 -9.43 4.33 14.35
CA TYR A 361 -8.96 3.45 15.40
C TYR A 361 -9.77 2.17 15.43
N GLN A 362 -9.08 1.05 15.40
CA GLN A 362 -9.68 -0.25 15.59
C GLN A 362 -8.69 -1.17 16.29
N TRP A 363 -9.12 -1.78 17.37
CA TRP A 363 -8.27 -2.67 18.14
C TRP A 363 -7.98 -3.98 17.41
N GLY A 364 -6.72 -4.40 17.41
CA GLY A 364 -6.27 -5.63 16.78
C GLY A 364 -6.39 -5.61 15.25
N PRO A 365 -6.57 -6.78 14.61
CA PRO A 365 -6.57 -6.89 13.14
C PRO A 365 -7.76 -6.20 12.46
N GLY A 366 -8.80 -5.82 13.21
CA GLY A 366 -9.99 -5.15 12.66
C GLY A 366 -9.73 -3.80 12.00
N GLY A 367 -8.58 -3.17 12.29
CA GLY A 367 -8.16 -1.96 11.56
C GLY A 367 -7.83 -2.26 10.10
N PHE A 368 -7.16 -3.37 9.83
CA PHE A 368 -6.87 -3.82 8.47
C PHE A 368 -8.09 -4.49 7.82
N TYR A 369 -8.96 -5.12 8.60
CA TYR A 369 -10.11 -5.88 8.13
C TYR A 369 -11.42 -5.31 8.70
N PRO A 370 -11.81 -4.08 8.29
CA PRO A 370 -12.99 -3.40 8.83
C PRO A 370 -14.30 -4.00 8.31
N GLY A 371 -14.21 -4.98 7.40
CA GLY A 371 -15.33 -5.60 6.71
C GLY A 371 -15.81 -4.79 5.50
N ALA A 372 -16.49 -5.46 4.59
CA ALA A 372 -16.97 -4.88 3.34
C ALA A 372 -17.86 -3.64 3.50
N LYS A 373 -18.50 -3.47 4.66
CA LYS A 373 -19.31 -2.28 5.00
C LYS A 373 -18.50 -0.97 5.07
N ALA A 374 -17.18 -1.06 5.21
CA ALA A 374 -16.31 0.11 5.28
C ALA A 374 -15.97 0.70 3.89
N ILE A 375 -16.21 -0.06 2.81
CA ILE A 375 -15.82 0.34 1.45
C ILE A 375 -16.54 1.61 1.04
N ASP A 376 -17.88 1.62 1.02
CA ASP A 376 -18.66 2.75 0.52
C ASP A 376 -18.40 4.06 1.31
N PRO A 377 -18.36 4.05 2.65
CA PRO A 377 -17.94 5.22 3.42
C PRO A 377 -16.55 5.72 3.03
N ALA A 378 -15.55 4.84 2.99
CA ALA A 378 -14.17 5.23 2.64
C ALA A 378 -14.05 5.81 1.22
N VAL A 379 -14.81 5.28 0.26
CA VAL A 379 -14.89 5.84 -1.10
C VAL A 379 -15.51 7.23 -1.08
N ASN A 380 -16.60 7.43 -0.33
CA ASN A 380 -17.26 8.74 -0.24
C ASN A 380 -16.37 9.78 0.42
N ASP A 381 -15.72 9.43 1.52
CA ASP A 381 -14.85 10.35 2.26
C ASP A 381 -13.64 10.79 1.43
N ASN A 382 -13.14 9.92 0.55
CA ASN A 382 -11.90 10.18 -0.20
C ASN A 382 -12.10 10.58 -1.66
N TYR A 383 -13.34 10.62 -2.16
CA TYR A 383 -13.62 11.02 -3.56
C TYR A 383 -13.22 12.47 -3.83
N ASP A 384 -13.72 13.42 -3.03
CA ASP A 384 -13.45 14.85 -3.23
C ASP A 384 -11.97 15.21 -3.01
N PRO A 385 -11.26 14.68 -1.98
CA PRO A 385 -9.80 14.79 -1.89
C PRO A 385 -9.05 14.33 -3.14
N VAL A 386 -9.46 13.20 -3.75
CA VAL A 386 -8.84 12.71 -4.99
C VAL A 386 -9.12 13.64 -6.16
N ILE A 387 -10.35 14.11 -6.34
CA ILE A 387 -10.70 15.10 -7.38
C ILE A 387 -9.85 16.37 -7.22
N TYR A 388 -9.70 16.88 -6.01
CA TYR A 388 -8.85 18.02 -5.71
C TYR A 388 -7.38 17.80 -6.11
N LEU A 389 -6.81 16.64 -5.81
CA LEU A 389 -5.44 16.32 -6.23
C LEU A 389 -5.30 16.20 -7.75
N ILE A 390 -6.32 15.67 -8.45
CA ILE A 390 -6.36 15.62 -9.92
C ILE A 390 -6.38 17.04 -10.48
N GLU A 391 -7.16 17.95 -9.92
CA GLU A 391 -7.20 19.37 -10.32
C GLU A 391 -5.83 20.03 -10.20
N LEU A 392 -5.13 19.78 -9.09
CA LEU A 392 -3.82 20.37 -8.78
C LEU A 392 -2.65 19.70 -9.50
N SER A 393 -2.86 18.60 -10.20
CA SER A 393 -1.78 17.89 -10.86
C SER A 393 -1.10 18.66 -12.02
N ASP A 394 -1.68 19.79 -12.46
CA ASP A 394 -1.01 20.70 -13.39
C ASP A 394 -0.08 21.71 -12.68
N ASN A 395 -0.43 22.16 -11.50
CA ASN A 395 0.37 23.08 -10.70
C ASN A 395 -0.02 22.99 -9.20
N PRO A 396 0.70 22.17 -8.39
CA PRO A 396 0.45 22.07 -6.95
C PRO A 396 0.57 23.41 -6.18
N TYR A 397 1.27 24.40 -6.74
CA TYR A 397 1.43 25.69 -6.09
C TYR A 397 0.22 26.64 -6.19
N LYS A 398 -0.79 26.28 -6.99
CA LYS A 398 -2.04 27.08 -7.05
C LYS A 398 -2.68 27.34 -5.69
N VAL A 399 -2.46 26.42 -4.74
CA VAL A 399 -3.04 26.51 -3.39
C VAL A 399 -2.43 27.63 -2.53
N ILE A 400 -1.29 28.19 -2.94
CA ILE A 400 -0.57 29.25 -2.23
C ILE A 400 -0.33 30.50 -3.08
N GLU A 401 -0.82 30.54 -4.31
CA GLU A 401 -0.84 31.69 -5.21
C GLU A 401 -2.11 32.53 -4.99
#